data_e893ba5426abff6f6cfb9ca51f6e046a
#
_entry.id   e893ba5426abff6f6cfb9ca51f6e046a
#
_cell.length_a   1.000
_cell.length_b   1.000
_cell.length_c   1.000
_cell.angle_alpha   90.00
_cell.angle_beta   90.00
_cell.angle_gamma   90.00
#
_symmetry.space_group_name_H-M   'P 1'
#
loop_
_entity.id
_entity.type
_entity.pdbx_description
1 polymer ?
#
loop_
_entity_poly.entity_id
_entity_poly.type
_entity_poly.pdbx_seq_one_letter_code
_entity_poly.pdbx_strand_id
1 'polypeptide(L)'
;MSKKTQKKIQDFNFFYWFLRYYVDFSLKLSYRKIIYVGKENIPQDGAIIYAPNHTNALMDALIVLALDRKPKVFVARADIFKNPTLAKIFTFLKIMPIMRQRDGLKEVKKNQEIINKSVDVLRDRIPFCIFFYVTHNTKHSLLPLSKGIFKIAFQAHEIMPDMPLYIVPTGLTYGDFFRFRSTVRVEIGKPIKVNDFIKEHSERSGQEQINLMKDLLSKRIRSSILYIPENEEYEATYEICKITQAFEETQLLKTKTIKRRQTLDLQLVANNNTIKKLSDLKTIAPEKIKKLLSLGEQAKTLRREKNISIESITNRHSVSARIINTLIFLLTLPYTVSVSILSLPMVLICKFIFTLLKDPA
;
A
#
# COMPACT_ATOMS: atom_id res chain seq x y z
N MET A 1 42.91 -6.57 -21.04
CA MET A 1 41.70 -5.72 -21.15
C MET A 1 40.84 -5.94 -19.90
N SER A 2 40.81 -4.98 -19.00
CA SER A 2 39.98 -5.04 -17.79
C SER A 2 38.53 -5.07 -18.20
N LYS A 3 37.78 -6.15 -17.89
CA LYS A 3 36.33 -6.20 -18.03
C LYS A 3 35.75 -5.08 -17.14
N LYS A 4 35.28 -3.98 -17.74
CA LYS A 4 34.46 -2.98 -17.00
C LYS A 4 33.36 -3.73 -16.29
N THR A 5 33.45 -3.87 -14.98
CA THR A 5 32.39 -4.47 -14.15
C THR A 5 31.10 -3.70 -14.39
N GLN A 6 30.11 -4.36 -14.96
CA GLN A 6 28.83 -3.72 -15.29
C GLN A 6 28.17 -3.25 -13.99
N LYS A 7 27.92 -1.95 -13.88
CA LYS A 7 27.34 -1.33 -12.68
C LYS A 7 25.98 -1.96 -12.37
N LYS A 8 25.84 -2.51 -11.16
CA LYS A 8 24.59 -3.12 -10.70
C LYS A 8 23.60 -2.05 -10.22
N ILE A 9 22.31 -2.35 -10.25
CA ILE A 9 21.25 -1.42 -9.81
C ILE A 9 21.36 -1.05 -8.32
N GLN A 10 21.85 -1.96 -7.50
CA GLN A 10 22.05 -1.76 -6.07
C GLN A 10 23.32 -0.97 -5.70
N ASP A 11 24.23 -0.73 -6.64
CA ASP A 11 25.48 -0.01 -6.36
C ASP A 11 25.22 1.40 -5.84
N PHE A 12 26.18 1.88 -5.05
CA PHE A 12 26.13 3.23 -4.49
C PHE A 12 26.10 4.29 -5.60
N ASN A 13 25.25 5.30 -5.42
CA ASN A 13 25.17 6.47 -6.29
C ASN A 13 24.92 7.72 -5.45
N PHE A 14 25.84 8.69 -5.52
CA PHE A 14 25.78 9.95 -4.76
C PHE A 14 24.51 10.76 -5.07
N PHE A 15 24.15 10.93 -6.35
CA PHE A 15 22.97 11.70 -6.73
C PHE A 15 21.67 11.03 -6.29
N TYR A 16 21.63 9.69 -6.24
CA TYR A 16 20.50 8.97 -5.66
C TYR A 16 20.34 9.31 -4.18
N TRP A 17 21.44 9.37 -3.42
CA TRP A 17 21.39 9.74 -2.01
C TRP A 17 20.96 11.18 -1.78
N PHE A 18 21.40 12.12 -2.60
CA PHE A 18 20.93 13.51 -2.56
C PHE A 18 19.41 13.58 -2.81
N LEU A 19 18.93 12.92 -3.89
CA LEU A 19 17.50 12.84 -4.19
C LEU A 19 16.71 12.17 -3.05
N ARG A 20 17.30 11.19 -2.39
CA ARG A 20 16.70 10.51 -1.25
C ARG A 20 16.40 11.48 -0.09
N TYR A 21 17.32 12.37 0.26
CA TYR A 21 17.06 13.39 1.28
C TYR A 21 15.93 14.33 0.87
N TYR A 22 15.87 14.74 -0.39
CA TYR A 22 14.79 15.55 -0.93
C TYR A 22 13.43 14.82 -0.80
N VAL A 23 13.37 13.52 -1.13
CA VAL A 23 12.15 12.70 -0.97
C VAL A 23 11.73 12.62 0.49
N ASP A 24 12.64 12.34 1.43
CA ASP A 24 12.34 12.27 2.85
C ASP A 24 11.82 13.61 3.40
N PHE A 25 12.39 14.73 2.96
CA PHE A 25 11.92 16.08 3.28
C PHE A 25 10.51 16.33 2.72
N SER A 26 10.29 16.00 1.44
CA SER A 26 8.99 16.18 0.76
C SER A 26 7.88 15.37 1.42
N LEU A 27 8.17 14.14 1.88
CA LEU A 27 7.22 13.32 2.61
C LEU A 27 6.86 13.93 3.98
N LYS A 28 7.83 14.48 4.72
CA LYS A 28 7.58 15.18 5.99
C LYS A 28 6.74 16.45 5.80
N LEU A 29 6.86 17.10 4.66
CA LEU A 29 6.04 18.25 4.31
C LEU A 29 4.62 17.82 3.91
N SER A 30 4.51 16.78 3.08
CA SER A 30 3.24 16.29 2.53
C SER A 30 2.35 15.61 3.57
N TYR A 31 2.95 14.90 4.52
CA TYR A 31 2.23 14.21 5.58
C TYR A 31 2.45 14.86 6.94
N ARG A 32 1.35 15.11 7.68
CA ARG A 32 1.43 15.59 9.06
C ARG A 32 2.13 14.60 9.97
N LYS A 33 1.90 13.30 9.75
CA LYS A 33 2.48 12.22 10.53
C LYS A 33 2.55 10.94 9.72
N ILE A 34 3.71 10.29 9.76
CA ILE A 34 3.91 8.92 9.28
C ILE A 34 4.14 8.07 10.52
N ILE A 35 3.24 7.14 10.79
CA ILE A 35 3.27 6.27 11.97
C ILE A 35 3.80 4.92 11.54
N TYR A 36 4.91 4.49 12.10
CA TYR A 36 5.47 3.15 11.88
C TYR A 36 5.19 2.29 13.09
N VAL A 37 4.58 1.12 12.87
CA VAL A 37 4.25 0.12 13.88
C VAL A 37 4.95 -1.18 13.51
N GLY A 38 5.50 -1.90 14.50
CA GLY A 38 6.15 -3.20 14.27
C GLY A 38 7.53 -3.10 13.60
N LYS A 39 8.26 -1.99 13.75
CA LYS A 39 9.64 -1.87 13.21
C LYS A 39 10.58 -2.94 13.76
N GLU A 40 10.32 -3.41 14.96
CA GLU A 40 11.04 -4.50 15.61
C GLU A 40 10.92 -5.84 14.87
N ASN A 41 9.89 -5.98 14.01
CA ASN A 41 9.69 -7.15 13.15
C ASN A 41 10.61 -7.17 11.92
N ILE A 42 11.40 -6.11 11.68
CA ILE A 42 12.30 -6.07 10.52
C ILE A 42 13.53 -6.93 10.81
N PRO A 43 13.75 -8.03 10.09
CA PRO A 43 14.92 -8.89 10.30
C PRO A 43 16.22 -8.12 10.03
N GLN A 44 17.26 -8.43 10.80
CA GLN A 44 18.59 -7.79 10.64
C GLN A 44 19.65 -8.77 10.12
N ASP A 45 19.36 -10.06 10.13
CA ASP A 45 20.30 -11.17 9.89
C ASP A 45 20.26 -11.72 8.46
N GLY A 46 19.32 -11.29 7.62
CA GLY A 46 19.11 -11.88 6.31
C GLY A 46 18.67 -10.91 5.21
N ALA A 47 18.35 -11.46 4.05
CA ALA A 47 17.76 -10.76 2.93
C ALA A 47 16.26 -10.49 3.15
N ILE A 48 15.78 -9.34 2.71
CA ILE A 48 14.41 -8.88 2.98
C ILE A 48 13.67 -8.61 1.67
N ILE A 49 12.47 -9.17 1.56
CA ILE A 49 11.49 -8.81 0.54
C ILE A 49 10.31 -8.14 1.25
N TYR A 50 10.18 -6.83 1.11
CA TYR A 50 8.97 -6.13 1.57
C TYR A 50 7.80 -6.43 0.64
N ALA A 51 6.67 -6.79 1.23
CA ALA A 51 5.43 -7.12 0.55
C ALA A 51 4.30 -6.17 1.01
N PRO A 52 4.26 -4.92 0.51
CA PRO A 52 3.21 -3.98 0.87
C PRO A 52 1.95 -4.14 0.01
N ASN A 53 0.76 -3.79 0.60
CA ASN A 53 -0.42 -3.52 -0.21
C ASN A 53 -0.20 -2.25 -1.07
N HIS A 54 -1.00 -2.09 -2.13
CA HIS A 54 -0.83 -1.00 -3.11
C HIS A 54 -2.13 -0.25 -3.31
N THR A 55 -2.24 0.90 -2.65
CA THR A 55 -3.48 1.71 -2.62
C THR A 55 -3.28 3.14 -3.11
N ASN A 56 -2.06 3.66 -3.10
CA ASN A 56 -1.74 5.05 -3.44
C ASN A 56 -0.53 5.18 -4.38
N ALA A 57 -0.49 4.32 -5.41
CA ALA A 57 0.47 4.39 -6.51
C ALA A 57 1.93 4.69 -6.05
N LEU A 58 2.55 5.75 -6.61
CA LEU A 58 3.93 6.15 -6.29
C LEU A 58 4.13 6.44 -4.79
N MET A 59 3.13 6.98 -4.10
CA MET A 59 3.26 7.35 -2.69
C MET A 59 3.52 6.14 -1.80
N ASP A 60 2.96 4.97 -2.13
CA ASP A 60 3.24 3.73 -1.40
C ASP A 60 4.72 3.37 -1.44
N ALA A 61 5.35 3.48 -2.61
CA ALA A 61 6.78 3.21 -2.78
C ALA A 61 7.64 4.20 -1.99
N LEU A 62 7.30 5.49 -2.02
CA LEU A 62 8.03 6.53 -1.29
C LEU A 62 7.90 6.35 0.23
N ILE A 63 6.73 5.96 0.73
CA ILE A 63 6.50 5.67 2.16
C ILE A 63 7.30 4.44 2.60
N VAL A 64 7.31 3.35 1.82
CA VAL A 64 8.13 2.17 2.11
C VAL A 64 9.62 2.52 2.03
N LEU A 65 10.00 3.34 1.06
CA LEU A 65 11.36 3.85 0.96
C LEU A 65 11.77 4.59 2.24
N ALA A 66 10.92 5.41 2.82
CA ALA A 66 11.16 6.22 4.02
C ALA A 66 11.15 5.43 5.35
N LEU A 67 10.90 4.11 5.33
CA LEU A 67 10.86 3.25 6.52
C LEU A 67 12.19 3.27 7.30
N ASP A 68 13.30 3.25 6.57
CA ASP A 68 14.66 3.35 7.08
C ASP A 68 15.57 4.05 6.04
N ARG A 69 16.84 4.26 6.35
CA ARG A 69 17.81 4.90 5.44
C ARG A 69 18.41 3.97 4.40
N LYS A 70 18.20 2.65 4.49
CA LYS A 70 18.77 1.71 3.53
C LYS A 70 18.14 1.92 2.13
N PRO A 71 18.95 1.89 1.04
CA PRO A 71 18.38 1.90 -0.30
C PRO A 71 17.50 0.66 -0.47
N LYS A 72 16.45 0.80 -1.26
CA LYS A 72 15.56 -0.33 -1.60
C LYS A 72 15.45 -0.43 -3.12
N VAL A 73 15.42 -1.65 -3.63
CA VAL A 73 15.13 -1.90 -5.03
C VAL A 73 13.65 -2.22 -5.17
N PHE A 74 12.98 -1.47 -6.03
CA PHE A 74 11.55 -1.63 -6.34
C PHE A 74 11.34 -2.31 -7.68
N VAL A 75 10.15 -2.85 -7.87
CA VAL A 75 9.72 -3.43 -9.14
C VAL A 75 8.51 -2.67 -9.66
N ALA A 76 8.53 -2.36 -10.94
CA ALA A 76 7.42 -1.73 -11.63
C ALA A 76 7.13 -2.41 -12.97
N ARG A 77 5.98 -2.13 -13.55
CA ARG A 77 5.52 -2.70 -14.83
C ARG A 77 6.51 -2.44 -15.95
N ALA A 78 6.83 -3.45 -16.76
CA ALA A 78 7.81 -3.34 -17.83
C ALA A 78 7.40 -2.38 -18.95
N ASP A 79 6.10 -2.15 -19.16
CA ASP A 79 5.60 -1.24 -20.20
C ASP A 79 6.05 0.22 -20.00
N ILE A 80 6.26 0.67 -18.74
CA ILE A 80 6.78 2.02 -18.48
C ILE A 80 8.27 2.18 -18.83
N PHE A 81 9.00 1.07 -19.05
CA PHE A 81 10.41 1.06 -19.46
C PHE A 81 10.61 1.05 -20.98
N LYS A 82 9.54 1.07 -21.78
CA LYS A 82 9.64 1.09 -23.25
C LYS A 82 10.38 2.32 -23.78
N ASN A 83 10.26 3.46 -23.10
CA ASN A 83 11.00 4.66 -23.42
C ASN A 83 12.43 4.56 -22.83
N PRO A 84 13.51 4.62 -23.66
CA PRO A 84 14.90 4.46 -23.19
C PRO A 84 15.32 5.49 -22.14
N THR A 85 14.83 6.73 -22.26
CA THR A 85 15.15 7.80 -21.30
C THR A 85 14.51 7.53 -19.95
N LEU A 86 13.22 7.16 -19.94
CA LEU A 86 12.51 6.78 -18.72
C LEU A 86 13.13 5.52 -18.08
N ALA A 87 13.52 4.54 -18.89
CA ALA A 87 14.21 3.35 -18.40
C ALA A 87 15.51 3.68 -17.65
N LYS A 88 16.33 4.62 -18.16
CA LYS A 88 17.52 5.10 -17.46
C LYS A 88 17.19 5.78 -16.14
N ILE A 89 16.15 6.63 -16.11
CA ILE A 89 15.68 7.31 -14.89
C ILE A 89 15.21 6.28 -13.85
N PHE A 90 14.37 5.32 -14.24
CA PHE A 90 13.89 4.28 -13.34
C PHE A 90 15.02 3.40 -12.79
N THR A 91 15.97 3.01 -13.64
CA THR A 91 17.16 2.25 -13.20
C THR A 91 18.00 3.07 -12.20
N PHE A 92 18.18 4.37 -12.45
CA PHE A 92 18.84 5.28 -11.52
C PHE A 92 18.09 5.36 -10.17
N LEU A 93 16.77 5.36 -10.19
CA LEU A 93 15.89 5.34 -8.99
C LEU A 93 15.81 3.95 -8.34
N LYS A 94 16.60 2.97 -8.79
CA LYS A 94 16.61 1.59 -8.31
C LYS A 94 15.26 0.88 -8.51
N ILE A 95 14.61 1.14 -9.64
CA ILE A 95 13.37 0.49 -10.06
C ILE A 95 13.67 -0.47 -11.20
N MET A 96 13.25 -1.74 -11.07
CA MET A 96 13.42 -2.80 -12.06
C MET A 96 12.10 -3.07 -12.79
N PRO A 97 12.13 -3.41 -14.11
CA PRO A 97 10.94 -3.86 -14.81
C PRO A 97 10.50 -5.24 -14.35
N ILE A 98 9.20 -5.53 -14.36
CA ILE A 98 8.64 -6.89 -14.27
C ILE A 98 7.63 -7.11 -15.39
N MET A 99 7.75 -8.25 -16.10
CA MET A 99 6.84 -8.64 -17.17
C MET A 99 5.61 -9.35 -16.59
N ARG A 100 4.44 -9.14 -17.21
CA ARG A 100 3.19 -9.80 -16.86
C ARG A 100 2.93 -10.99 -17.78
N GLN A 101 2.17 -11.98 -17.31
CA GLN A 101 1.78 -13.12 -18.16
C GLN A 101 1.03 -12.70 -19.43
N ARG A 102 0.25 -11.62 -19.36
CA ARG A 102 -0.48 -11.08 -20.52
C ARG A 102 0.42 -10.41 -21.58
N ASP A 103 1.68 -10.16 -21.27
CA ASP A 103 2.63 -9.52 -22.18
C ASP A 103 3.19 -10.49 -23.24
N GLY A 104 2.81 -11.79 -23.17
CA GLY A 104 3.12 -12.85 -24.14
C GLY A 104 4.22 -13.82 -23.71
N LEU A 105 4.25 -15.01 -24.34
CA LEU A 105 5.18 -16.09 -23.98
C LEU A 105 6.67 -15.75 -24.18
N LYS A 106 7.01 -14.93 -25.17
CA LYS A 106 8.38 -14.46 -25.40
C LYS A 106 8.88 -13.56 -24.26
N GLU A 107 7.98 -12.81 -23.64
CA GLU A 107 8.30 -11.92 -22.53
C GLU A 107 8.48 -12.67 -21.19
N VAL A 108 7.89 -13.87 -21.07
CA VAL A 108 8.09 -14.74 -19.90
C VAL A 108 9.55 -15.20 -19.75
N LYS A 109 10.29 -15.41 -20.87
CA LYS A 109 11.73 -15.71 -20.82
C LYS A 109 12.56 -14.56 -20.24
N LYS A 110 12.16 -13.32 -20.47
CA LYS A 110 12.80 -12.13 -19.87
C LYS A 110 12.56 -12.04 -18.36
N ASN A 111 11.48 -12.65 -17.86
CA ASN A 111 11.25 -12.72 -16.41
C ASN A 111 12.35 -13.49 -15.68
N GLN A 112 12.98 -14.51 -16.30
CA GLN A 112 14.08 -15.23 -15.68
C GLN A 112 15.30 -14.34 -15.41
N GLU A 113 15.63 -13.44 -16.34
CA GLU A 113 16.70 -12.45 -16.12
C GLU A 113 16.36 -11.49 -14.97
N ILE A 114 15.09 -11.09 -14.88
CA ILE A 114 14.63 -10.19 -13.81
C ILE A 114 14.69 -10.91 -12.46
N ILE A 115 14.27 -12.17 -12.41
CA ILE A 115 14.36 -12.98 -11.20
C ILE A 115 15.82 -13.14 -10.79
N ASN A 116 16.73 -13.45 -11.71
CA ASN A 116 18.16 -13.57 -11.44
C ASN A 116 18.75 -12.24 -10.90
N LYS A 117 18.40 -11.09 -11.51
CA LYS A 117 18.78 -9.78 -10.99
C LYS A 117 18.22 -9.51 -9.60
N SER A 118 16.99 -9.94 -9.31
CA SER A 118 16.38 -9.81 -7.99
C SER A 118 17.12 -10.66 -6.95
N VAL A 119 17.56 -11.86 -7.34
CA VAL A 119 18.39 -12.73 -6.48
C VAL A 119 19.73 -12.07 -6.18
N ASP A 120 20.37 -11.42 -7.16
CA ASP A 120 21.62 -10.69 -6.94
C ASP A 120 21.44 -9.52 -5.96
N VAL A 121 20.33 -8.80 -6.03
CA VAL A 121 19.99 -7.73 -5.08
C VAL A 121 19.84 -8.30 -3.66
N LEU A 122 19.15 -9.44 -3.52
CA LEU A 122 18.95 -10.12 -2.24
C LEU A 122 20.25 -10.68 -1.68
N ARG A 123 21.15 -11.20 -2.55
CA ARG A 123 22.49 -11.68 -2.17
C ARG A 123 23.33 -10.57 -1.53
N ASP A 124 23.23 -9.36 -2.08
CA ASP A 124 23.93 -8.19 -1.56
C ASP A 124 23.19 -7.59 -0.32
N ARG A 125 22.18 -8.30 0.22
CA ARG A 125 21.33 -7.90 1.37
C ARG A 125 20.70 -6.51 1.22
N ILE A 126 20.46 -6.09 -0.03
CA ILE A 126 19.71 -4.87 -0.31
C ILE A 126 18.21 -5.20 -0.23
N PRO A 127 17.43 -4.49 0.59
CA PRO A 127 16.00 -4.73 0.68
C PRO A 127 15.31 -4.59 -0.67
N PHE A 128 14.53 -5.60 -1.01
CA PHE A 128 13.74 -5.68 -2.23
C PHE A 128 12.28 -5.41 -1.92
N CYS A 129 11.60 -4.60 -2.69
CA CYS A 129 10.20 -4.27 -2.47
C CYS A 129 9.37 -4.62 -3.71
N ILE A 130 8.38 -5.46 -3.54
CA ILE A 130 7.46 -5.85 -4.60
C ILE A 130 6.02 -5.64 -4.16
N PHE A 131 5.31 -4.77 -4.88
CA PHE A 131 3.87 -4.65 -4.77
C PHE A 131 3.22 -5.82 -5.52
N PHE A 132 2.47 -6.62 -4.81
CA PHE A 132 1.90 -7.85 -5.39
C PHE A 132 0.63 -7.61 -6.21
N TYR A 133 0.23 -6.36 -6.40
CA TYR A 133 -0.85 -5.97 -7.31
C TYR A 133 -0.30 -5.36 -8.58
N VAL A 134 -0.98 -5.71 -9.66
CA VAL A 134 -0.69 -5.14 -10.98
C VAL A 134 -1.30 -3.75 -11.14
N THR A 135 -2.36 -3.47 -10.37
CA THR A 135 -3.10 -2.21 -10.33
C THR A 135 -3.30 -1.79 -8.89
N HIS A 136 -3.31 -0.50 -8.62
CA HIS A 136 -3.68 0.02 -7.31
C HIS A 136 -5.21 -0.06 -7.14
N ASN A 137 -5.65 -0.36 -5.92
CA ASN A 137 -7.06 -0.41 -5.55
C ASN A 137 -7.33 0.61 -4.43
N THR A 138 -8.22 1.55 -4.67
CA THR A 138 -8.64 2.54 -3.66
C THR A 138 -9.64 1.99 -2.65
N LYS A 139 -10.17 0.78 -2.87
CA LYS A 139 -11.02 0.08 -1.91
C LYS A 139 -10.19 -0.50 -0.77
N HIS A 140 -10.81 -0.65 0.38
CA HIS A 140 -10.24 -1.34 1.55
C HIS A 140 -10.32 -2.87 1.39
N SER A 141 -9.97 -3.37 0.23
CA SER A 141 -9.93 -4.80 -0.11
C SER A 141 -8.52 -5.23 -0.52
N LEU A 142 -8.28 -6.52 -0.46
CA LEU A 142 -7.02 -7.11 -0.86
C LEU A 142 -7.23 -7.87 -2.18
N LEU A 143 -6.65 -7.38 -3.27
CA LEU A 143 -6.66 -8.08 -4.55
C LEU A 143 -5.86 -9.40 -4.46
N PRO A 144 -6.12 -10.38 -5.35
CA PRO A 144 -5.35 -11.62 -5.37
C PRO A 144 -3.85 -11.36 -5.55
N LEU A 145 -3.03 -11.97 -4.67
CA LEU A 145 -1.58 -11.80 -4.72
C LEU A 145 -0.99 -12.45 -5.97
N SER A 146 -0.11 -11.73 -6.67
CA SER A 146 0.63 -12.26 -7.81
C SER A 146 1.69 -13.29 -7.36
N LYS A 147 1.99 -14.29 -8.22
CA LYS A 147 2.97 -15.33 -7.91
C LYS A 147 4.43 -14.85 -7.99
N GLY A 148 4.69 -13.65 -8.49
CA GLY A 148 6.05 -13.15 -8.76
C GLY A 148 6.94 -13.09 -7.53
N ILE A 149 6.43 -12.57 -6.42
CA ILE A 149 7.17 -12.47 -5.16
C ILE A 149 7.62 -13.85 -4.64
N PHE A 150 6.74 -14.86 -4.72
CA PHE A 150 7.03 -16.21 -4.24
C PHE A 150 8.06 -16.91 -5.13
N LYS A 151 7.96 -16.75 -6.46
CA LYS A 151 8.96 -17.29 -7.39
C LYS A 151 10.36 -16.70 -7.13
N ILE A 152 10.45 -15.39 -6.90
CA ILE A 152 11.73 -14.74 -6.55
C ILE A 152 12.25 -15.30 -5.22
N ALA A 153 11.40 -15.43 -4.20
CA ALA A 153 11.79 -15.91 -2.88
C ALA A 153 12.25 -17.38 -2.92
N PHE A 154 11.54 -18.25 -3.61
CA PHE A 154 11.88 -19.67 -3.72
C PHE A 154 13.18 -19.85 -4.52
N GLN A 155 13.33 -19.18 -5.66
CA GLN A 155 14.56 -19.26 -6.44
C GLN A 155 15.76 -18.66 -5.69
N ALA A 156 15.55 -17.60 -4.92
CA ALA A 156 16.61 -17.04 -4.07
C ALA A 156 17.03 -18.02 -2.99
N HIS A 157 16.10 -18.76 -2.40
CA HIS A 157 16.40 -19.81 -1.44
C HIS A 157 17.18 -20.98 -2.08
N GLU A 158 16.78 -21.44 -3.29
CA GLU A 158 17.49 -22.48 -4.01
C GLU A 158 18.94 -22.12 -4.32
N ILE A 159 19.19 -20.85 -4.69
CA ILE A 159 20.55 -20.38 -5.02
C ILE A 159 21.38 -20.07 -3.76
N MET A 160 20.73 -19.70 -2.66
CA MET A 160 21.37 -19.25 -1.42
C MET A 160 20.71 -19.93 -0.20
N PRO A 161 20.77 -21.28 -0.07
CA PRO A 161 20.02 -22.01 0.96
C PRO A 161 20.42 -21.62 2.40
N ASP A 162 21.68 -21.25 2.62
CA ASP A 162 22.22 -20.89 3.94
C ASP A 162 21.91 -19.43 4.33
N MET A 163 21.50 -18.58 3.38
CA MET A 163 21.16 -17.20 3.68
C MET A 163 19.73 -17.12 4.21
N PRO A 164 19.51 -16.56 5.42
CA PRO A 164 18.17 -16.29 5.89
C PRO A 164 17.44 -15.32 4.94
N LEU A 165 16.27 -15.72 4.46
CA LEU A 165 15.44 -14.92 3.56
C LEU A 165 14.07 -14.70 4.18
N TYR A 166 13.61 -13.46 4.16
CA TYR A 166 12.37 -13.06 4.79
C TYR A 166 11.44 -12.34 3.83
N ILE A 167 10.16 -12.72 3.83
CA ILE A 167 9.07 -11.90 3.27
C ILE A 167 8.45 -11.13 4.43
N VAL A 168 8.45 -9.80 4.34
CA VAL A 168 7.95 -8.90 5.38
C VAL A 168 6.62 -8.29 4.94
N PRO A 169 5.49 -8.78 5.49
CA PRO A 169 4.17 -8.18 5.24
C PRO A 169 4.18 -6.73 5.68
N THR A 170 3.70 -5.83 4.84
CA THR A 170 3.69 -4.40 5.15
C THR A 170 2.32 -3.82 4.82
N GLY A 171 1.60 -3.38 5.85
CA GLY A 171 0.27 -2.77 5.70
C GLY A 171 0.38 -1.25 5.62
N LEU A 172 -0.10 -0.67 4.52
CA LEU A 172 -0.19 0.77 4.33
C LEU A 172 -1.64 1.21 4.50
N THR A 173 -1.88 2.16 5.40
CA THR A 173 -3.21 2.73 5.65
C THR A 173 -3.10 4.26 5.64
N TYR A 174 -3.92 4.89 4.81
CA TYR A 174 -3.97 6.35 4.69
C TYR A 174 -5.22 6.89 5.39
N GLY A 175 -5.07 8.02 6.08
CA GLY A 175 -6.23 8.74 6.60
C GLY A 175 -7.03 9.41 5.48
N ASP A 176 -6.33 9.91 4.46
CA ASP A 176 -6.90 10.45 3.23
C ASP A 176 -5.82 10.36 2.14
N PHE A 177 -6.18 9.94 0.93
CA PHE A 177 -5.23 9.75 -0.17
C PHE A 177 -4.76 11.07 -0.80
N PHE A 178 -5.63 12.07 -0.83
CA PHE A 178 -5.42 13.31 -1.61
C PHE A 178 -5.22 14.54 -0.73
N ARG A 179 -5.55 14.45 0.55
CA ARG A 179 -5.47 15.59 1.46
C ARG A 179 -4.02 15.87 1.84
N PHE A 180 -3.56 17.07 1.55
CA PHE A 180 -2.28 17.57 2.06
C PHE A 180 -2.26 17.55 3.60
N ARG A 181 -1.12 17.18 4.18
CA ARG A 181 -0.97 16.99 5.64
C ARG A 181 -1.88 15.90 6.24
N SER A 182 -2.20 14.88 5.46
CA SER A 182 -2.84 13.68 5.96
C SER A 182 -1.89 12.86 6.85
N THR A 183 -2.38 11.77 7.41
CA THR A 183 -1.60 10.82 8.21
C THR A 183 -1.50 9.50 7.46
N VAL A 184 -0.33 8.87 7.52
CA VAL A 184 -0.10 7.53 7.00
C VAL A 184 0.33 6.63 8.15
N ARG A 185 -0.19 5.41 8.18
CA ARG A 185 0.22 4.34 9.08
C ARG A 185 0.83 3.21 8.26
N VAL A 186 2.01 2.79 8.68
CA VAL A 186 2.76 1.69 8.11
C VAL A 186 2.92 0.62 9.19
N GLU A 187 2.33 -0.54 9.00
CA GLU A 187 2.47 -1.65 9.91
C GLU A 187 3.36 -2.73 9.30
N ILE A 188 4.44 -3.03 10.00
CA ILE A 188 5.35 -4.12 9.66
C ILE A 188 4.84 -5.37 10.38
N GLY A 189 4.27 -6.28 9.64
CA GLY A 189 3.75 -7.54 10.17
C GLY A 189 4.87 -8.52 10.52
N LYS A 190 4.50 -9.63 11.21
CA LYS A 190 5.45 -10.71 11.52
C LYS A 190 6.07 -11.27 10.23
N PRO A 191 7.40 -11.31 10.09
CA PRO A 191 8.07 -11.78 8.88
C PRO A 191 7.83 -13.28 8.65
N ILE A 192 7.82 -13.70 7.38
CA ILE A 192 7.82 -15.11 6.97
C ILE A 192 9.26 -15.46 6.63
N LYS A 193 9.90 -16.33 7.42
CA LYS A 193 11.22 -16.86 7.09
C LYS A 193 11.05 -17.97 6.05
N VAL A 194 11.49 -17.69 4.83
CA VAL A 194 11.28 -18.55 3.65
C VAL A 194 11.94 -19.91 3.83
N ASN A 195 13.17 -19.92 4.39
CA ASN A 195 13.93 -21.14 4.65
C ASN A 195 13.14 -22.12 5.56
N ASP A 196 12.63 -21.61 6.69
CA ASP A 196 11.90 -22.43 7.65
C ASP A 196 10.57 -22.91 7.07
N PHE A 197 9.86 -22.02 6.33
CA PHE A 197 8.61 -22.35 5.67
C PHE A 197 8.77 -23.48 4.63
N ILE A 198 9.79 -23.42 3.78
CA ILE A 198 10.05 -24.45 2.77
C ILE A 198 10.39 -25.78 3.44
N LYS A 199 11.21 -25.75 4.51
CA LYS A 199 11.57 -26.95 5.29
C LYS A 199 10.33 -27.58 5.94
N GLU A 200 9.46 -26.77 6.54
CA GLU A 200 8.22 -27.23 7.19
C GLU A 200 7.22 -27.87 6.22
N HIS A 201 7.25 -27.45 4.95
CA HIS A 201 6.32 -27.91 3.92
C HIS A 201 7.02 -28.72 2.82
N SER A 202 8.16 -29.35 3.12
CA SER A 202 8.99 -30.09 2.14
C SER A 202 8.25 -31.25 1.45
N GLU A 203 7.27 -31.85 2.14
CA GLU A 203 6.41 -32.94 1.60
C GLU A 203 5.43 -32.46 0.51
N ARG A 204 5.29 -31.15 0.33
CA ARG A 204 4.33 -30.60 -0.63
C ARG A 204 5.01 -30.19 -1.93
N SER A 205 4.27 -30.25 -3.02
CA SER A 205 4.75 -29.76 -4.32
C SER A 205 5.06 -28.26 -4.25
N GLY A 206 6.01 -27.78 -5.06
CA GLY A 206 6.38 -26.36 -5.08
C GLY A 206 5.19 -25.41 -5.37
N GLN A 207 4.18 -25.88 -6.15
CA GLN A 207 2.97 -25.09 -6.40
C GLN A 207 2.08 -25.00 -5.17
N GLU A 208 1.97 -26.07 -4.38
CA GLU A 208 1.21 -26.07 -3.12
C GLU A 208 1.89 -25.20 -2.08
N GLN A 209 3.22 -25.27 -1.95
CA GLN A 209 4.01 -24.39 -1.08
C GLN A 209 3.77 -22.92 -1.42
N ILE A 210 3.79 -22.54 -2.71
CA ILE A 210 3.48 -21.17 -3.17
C ILE A 210 2.06 -20.77 -2.76
N ASN A 211 1.07 -21.63 -2.90
CA ASN A 211 -0.31 -21.32 -2.53
C ASN A 211 -0.44 -21.12 -1.01
N LEU A 212 0.15 -22.00 -0.20
CA LEU A 212 0.17 -21.87 1.26
C LEU A 212 0.87 -20.58 1.72
N MET A 213 2.02 -20.25 1.14
CA MET A 213 2.74 -19.01 1.48
C MET A 213 1.95 -17.76 1.07
N LYS A 214 1.27 -17.82 -0.08
CA LYS A 214 0.35 -16.78 -0.54
C LYS A 214 -0.80 -16.54 0.46
N ASP A 215 -1.41 -17.61 0.95
CA ASP A 215 -2.51 -17.53 1.92
C ASP A 215 -2.02 -16.98 3.27
N LEU A 216 -0.85 -17.44 3.74
CA LEU A 216 -0.22 -16.94 4.95
C LEU A 216 0.11 -15.44 4.84
N LEU A 217 0.72 -15.01 3.73
CA LEU A 217 1.04 -13.61 3.47
C LEU A 217 -0.24 -12.76 3.41
N SER A 218 -1.25 -13.23 2.69
CA SER A 218 -2.56 -12.58 2.58
C SER A 218 -3.19 -12.37 3.96
N LYS A 219 -3.19 -13.42 4.80
CA LYS A 219 -3.71 -13.35 6.17
C LYS A 219 -2.98 -12.31 7.01
N ARG A 220 -1.63 -12.28 6.95
CA ARG A 220 -0.82 -11.32 7.71
C ARG A 220 -1.02 -9.88 7.25
N ILE A 221 -1.23 -9.64 5.95
CA ILE A 221 -1.52 -8.29 5.44
C ILE A 221 -2.91 -7.83 5.84
N ARG A 222 -3.92 -8.71 5.72
CA ARG A 222 -5.29 -8.39 6.15
C ARG A 222 -5.38 -7.96 7.61
N SER A 223 -4.56 -8.55 8.48
CA SER A 223 -4.53 -8.15 9.90
C SER A 223 -3.91 -6.77 10.15
N SER A 224 -3.14 -6.24 9.19
CA SER A 224 -2.41 -4.97 9.31
C SER A 224 -3.11 -3.77 8.66
N ILE A 225 -4.23 -3.99 7.96
CA ILE A 225 -4.98 -2.96 7.23
C ILE A 225 -6.46 -3.02 7.59
N LEU A 226 -7.21 -1.99 7.19
CA LEU A 226 -8.66 -2.12 7.11
C LEU A 226 -9.00 -3.03 5.91
N TYR A 227 -9.56 -4.20 6.20
CA TYR A 227 -9.89 -5.17 5.16
C TYR A 227 -11.38 -5.47 5.12
N ILE A 228 -12.00 -5.17 3.99
CA ILE A 228 -13.38 -5.52 3.66
C ILE A 228 -13.34 -6.37 2.39
N PRO A 229 -13.89 -7.60 2.38
CA PRO A 229 -13.95 -8.43 1.17
C PRO A 229 -14.65 -7.68 0.02
N GLU A 230 -14.10 -7.78 -1.19
CA GLU A 230 -14.72 -7.19 -2.38
C GLU A 230 -15.81 -8.12 -2.91
N ASN A 231 -17.01 -7.94 -2.40
CA ASN A 231 -18.22 -8.64 -2.77
C ASN A 231 -19.39 -7.64 -2.82
N GLU A 232 -20.61 -8.13 -3.04
CA GLU A 232 -21.82 -7.32 -3.10
C GLU A 232 -22.08 -6.52 -1.81
N GLU A 233 -21.61 -7.02 -0.66
CA GLU A 233 -21.80 -6.39 0.65
C GLU A 233 -20.74 -5.31 0.97
N TYR A 234 -19.72 -5.13 0.10
CA TYR A 234 -18.60 -4.22 0.37
C TYR A 234 -19.05 -2.81 0.72
N GLU A 235 -19.90 -2.23 -0.11
CA GLU A 235 -20.34 -0.84 0.01
C GLU A 235 -21.17 -0.63 1.28
N ALA A 236 -22.12 -1.54 1.56
CA ALA A 236 -22.93 -1.50 2.78
C ALA A 236 -22.05 -1.65 4.03
N THR A 237 -21.11 -2.60 4.02
CA THR A 237 -20.15 -2.81 5.11
C THR A 237 -19.30 -1.58 5.36
N TYR A 238 -18.77 -0.96 4.31
CA TYR A 238 -17.97 0.25 4.42
C TYR A 238 -18.77 1.43 4.99
N GLU A 239 -20.00 1.62 4.52
CA GLU A 239 -20.91 2.67 5.04
C GLU A 239 -21.20 2.46 6.53
N ILE A 240 -21.52 1.22 6.94
CA ILE A 240 -21.74 0.87 8.35
C ILE A 240 -20.49 1.15 9.19
N CYS A 241 -19.30 0.75 8.73
CA CYS A 241 -18.05 1.05 9.43
C CYS A 241 -17.89 2.55 9.68
N LYS A 242 -18.19 3.37 8.70
CA LYS A 242 -18.06 4.83 8.82
C LYS A 242 -19.10 5.46 9.74
N ILE A 243 -20.34 5.00 9.67
CA ILE A 243 -21.44 5.47 10.55
C ILE A 243 -21.13 5.11 12.01
N THR A 244 -20.67 3.89 12.28
CA THR A 244 -20.42 3.41 13.63
C THR A 244 -19.06 3.83 14.19
N GLN A 245 -18.15 4.34 13.37
CA GLN A 245 -16.77 4.65 13.74
C GLN A 245 -16.67 5.52 15.00
N ALA A 246 -17.39 6.63 15.06
CA ALA A 246 -17.34 7.54 16.21
C ALA A 246 -17.81 6.91 17.52
N PHE A 247 -18.79 6.00 17.44
CA PHE A 247 -19.25 5.24 18.59
C PHE A 247 -18.19 4.24 19.06
N GLU A 248 -17.63 3.44 18.16
CA GLU A 248 -16.59 2.46 18.47
C GLU A 248 -15.32 3.13 19.03
N GLU A 249 -14.90 4.26 18.45
CA GLU A 249 -13.80 5.07 18.97
C GLU A 249 -14.04 5.53 20.41
N THR A 250 -15.27 5.95 20.70
CA THR A 250 -15.65 6.38 22.06
C THR A 250 -15.58 5.22 23.06
N GLN A 251 -16.00 4.03 22.67
CA GLN A 251 -15.90 2.83 23.51
C GLN A 251 -14.44 2.45 23.76
N LEU A 252 -13.60 2.44 22.73
CA LEU A 252 -12.17 2.13 22.84
C LEU A 252 -11.42 3.13 23.74
N LEU A 253 -11.79 4.41 23.69
CA LEU A 253 -11.21 5.43 24.58
C LEU A 253 -11.63 5.24 26.05
N LYS A 254 -12.88 4.85 26.30
CA LYS A 254 -13.35 4.54 27.66
C LYS A 254 -12.60 3.37 28.28
N THR A 255 -12.29 2.35 27.48
CA THR A 255 -11.54 1.16 27.93
C THR A 255 -10.04 1.38 28.01
N LYS A 256 -9.54 2.60 27.74
CA LYS A 256 -8.11 2.98 27.68
C LYS A 256 -7.26 2.09 26.78
N THR A 257 -7.87 1.38 25.83
CA THR A 257 -7.22 0.44 24.93
C THR A 257 -6.23 1.15 23.99
N ILE A 258 -6.50 2.41 23.61
CA ILE A 258 -5.65 3.20 22.72
C ILE A 258 -5.50 4.63 23.26
N LYS A 259 -4.29 5.19 23.17
CA LYS A 259 -4.02 6.58 23.55
C LYS A 259 -4.63 7.53 22.51
N ARG A 260 -5.39 8.55 22.98
CA ARG A 260 -6.11 9.54 22.16
C ARG A 260 -5.28 10.23 21.06
N ARG A 261 -3.94 10.20 21.14
CA ARG A 261 -3.04 10.87 20.18
C ARG A 261 -2.85 10.11 18.86
N GLN A 262 -3.34 8.89 18.71
CA GLN A 262 -3.16 8.04 17.53
C GLN A 262 -4.51 7.84 16.81
N THR A 263 -5.07 8.92 16.26
CA THR A 263 -6.39 8.90 15.61
C THR A 263 -6.53 7.85 14.51
N LEU A 264 -5.50 7.63 13.69
CA LEU A 264 -5.58 6.64 12.60
C LEU A 264 -5.55 5.20 13.11
N ASP A 265 -4.76 4.91 14.17
CA ASP A 265 -4.80 3.60 14.84
C ASP A 265 -6.16 3.34 15.48
N LEU A 266 -6.73 4.36 16.13
CA LEU A 266 -8.05 4.27 16.75
C LEU A 266 -9.14 3.98 15.71
N GLN A 267 -9.12 4.69 14.58
CA GLN A 267 -10.03 4.47 13.46
C GLN A 267 -9.91 3.06 12.88
N LEU A 268 -8.68 2.58 12.68
CA LEU A 268 -8.43 1.24 12.16
C LEU A 268 -9.00 0.16 13.09
N VAL A 269 -8.74 0.27 14.40
CA VAL A 269 -9.24 -0.69 15.37
C VAL A 269 -10.77 -0.61 15.49
N ALA A 270 -11.34 0.60 15.50
CA ALA A 270 -12.79 0.81 15.55
C ALA A 270 -13.49 0.15 14.35
N ASN A 271 -13.01 0.39 13.14
CA ASN A 271 -13.58 -0.20 11.93
C ASN A 271 -13.40 -1.73 11.89
N ASN A 272 -12.23 -2.25 12.29
CA ASN A 272 -11.99 -3.69 12.36
C ASN A 272 -12.89 -4.37 13.40
N ASN A 273 -13.18 -3.72 14.54
CA ASN A 273 -14.16 -4.21 15.52
C ASN A 273 -15.57 -4.28 14.92
N THR A 274 -15.98 -3.26 14.16
CA THR A 274 -17.26 -3.29 13.45
C THR A 274 -17.32 -4.46 12.47
N ILE A 275 -16.28 -4.66 11.63
CA ILE A 275 -16.22 -5.77 10.68
C ILE A 275 -16.32 -7.12 11.40
N LYS A 276 -15.60 -7.27 12.52
CA LYS A 276 -15.66 -8.49 13.32
C LYS A 276 -17.09 -8.74 13.85
N LYS A 277 -17.74 -7.72 14.41
CA LYS A 277 -19.14 -7.80 14.88
C LYS A 277 -20.10 -8.18 13.76
N LEU A 278 -19.92 -7.62 12.55
CA LEU A 278 -20.72 -7.99 11.38
C LEU A 278 -20.48 -9.45 10.96
N SER A 279 -19.25 -9.92 11.01
CA SER A 279 -18.90 -11.32 10.74
C SER A 279 -19.53 -12.27 11.77
N ASP A 280 -19.45 -11.94 13.05
CA ASP A 280 -20.05 -12.72 14.13
C ASP A 280 -21.59 -12.78 13.99
N LEU A 281 -22.22 -11.65 13.64
CA LEU A 281 -23.66 -11.60 13.38
C LEU A 281 -24.10 -12.46 12.20
N LYS A 282 -23.28 -12.66 11.18
CA LYS A 282 -23.60 -13.56 10.07
C LYS A 282 -23.84 -15.00 10.53
N THR A 283 -23.09 -15.42 11.56
CA THR A 283 -23.20 -16.78 12.11
C THR A 283 -24.34 -16.88 13.12
N ILE A 284 -24.51 -15.85 13.99
CA ILE A 284 -25.43 -15.90 15.12
C ILE A 284 -26.86 -15.51 14.72
N ALA A 285 -27.01 -14.51 13.83
CA ALA A 285 -28.31 -13.92 13.50
C ALA A 285 -28.40 -13.48 12.03
N PRO A 286 -28.52 -14.44 11.07
CA PRO A 286 -28.48 -14.17 9.62
C PRO A 286 -29.54 -13.15 9.15
N GLU A 287 -30.72 -13.15 9.75
CA GLU A 287 -31.77 -12.19 9.36
C GLU A 287 -31.47 -10.76 9.83
N LYS A 288 -30.82 -10.63 11.02
CA LYS A 288 -30.45 -9.30 11.52
C LYS A 288 -29.34 -8.68 10.65
N ILE A 289 -28.35 -9.47 10.21
CA ILE A 289 -27.28 -8.95 9.35
C ILE A 289 -27.82 -8.52 7.98
N LYS A 290 -28.75 -9.27 7.37
CA LYS A 290 -29.39 -8.87 6.10
C LYS A 290 -30.06 -7.50 6.24
N LYS A 291 -30.84 -7.30 7.31
CA LYS A 291 -31.50 -6.02 7.58
C LYS A 291 -30.46 -4.90 7.80
N LEU A 292 -29.39 -5.16 8.52
CA LEU A 292 -28.34 -4.16 8.78
C LEU A 292 -27.59 -3.76 7.50
N LEU A 293 -27.26 -4.72 6.64
CA LEU A 293 -26.63 -4.46 5.35
C LEU A 293 -27.57 -3.68 4.41
N SER A 294 -28.86 -4.01 4.40
CA SER A 294 -29.87 -3.23 3.65
C SER A 294 -29.95 -1.78 4.14
N LEU A 295 -29.93 -1.55 5.47
CA LEU A 295 -29.86 -0.19 6.03
C LEU A 295 -28.56 0.54 5.66
N GLY A 296 -27.43 -0.15 5.61
CA GLY A 296 -26.16 0.40 5.14
C GLY A 296 -26.24 0.88 3.68
N GLU A 297 -26.84 0.09 2.79
CA GLU A 297 -27.02 0.47 1.39
C GLU A 297 -28.00 1.65 1.21
N GLN A 298 -29.11 1.67 1.98
CA GLN A 298 -30.04 2.79 2.02
C GLN A 298 -29.35 4.08 2.51
N ALA A 299 -28.56 3.98 3.58
CA ALA A 299 -27.81 5.12 4.12
C ALA A 299 -26.82 5.68 3.08
N LYS A 300 -26.09 4.81 2.36
CA LYS A 300 -25.20 5.19 1.27
C LYS A 300 -25.94 5.91 0.15
N THR A 301 -27.09 5.36 -0.28
CA THR A 301 -27.92 5.94 -1.34
C THR A 301 -28.40 7.33 -0.94
N LEU A 302 -29.00 7.46 0.23
CA LEU A 302 -29.48 8.74 0.76
C LEU A 302 -28.35 9.77 0.91
N ARG A 303 -27.19 9.34 1.39
CA ARG A 303 -26.00 10.20 1.51
C ARG A 303 -25.54 10.73 0.15
N ARG A 304 -25.51 9.88 -0.88
CA ARG A 304 -25.13 10.26 -2.24
C ARG A 304 -26.15 11.23 -2.86
N GLU A 305 -27.44 10.96 -2.71
CA GLU A 305 -28.52 11.85 -3.18
C GLU A 305 -28.44 13.24 -2.54
N LYS A 306 -28.06 13.30 -1.27
CA LYS A 306 -27.90 14.58 -0.53
C LYS A 306 -26.51 15.21 -0.71
N ASN A 307 -25.61 14.64 -1.52
CA ASN A 307 -24.25 15.11 -1.73
C ASN A 307 -23.46 15.26 -0.43
N ILE A 308 -23.69 14.39 0.56
CA ILE A 308 -22.98 14.38 1.83
C ILE A 308 -21.73 13.51 1.69
N SER A 309 -20.54 14.06 2.03
CA SER A 309 -19.32 13.26 2.03
C SER A 309 -19.32 12.28 3.19
N ILE A 310 -18.63 11.13 3.04
CA ILE A 310 -18.55 10.11 4.10
C ILE A 310 -17.76 10.63 5.30
N GLU A 311 -16.79 11.51 5.08
CA GLU A 311 -16.01 12.17 6.12
C GLU A 311 -16.87 13.09 6.99
N SER A 312 -17.93 13.68 6.44
CA SER A 312 -18.87 14.53 7.18
C SER A 312 -19.70 13.74 8.19
N ILE A 313 -19.91 12.44 7.97
CA ILE A 313 -20.59 11.56 8.92
C ILE A 313 -19.66 11.16 10.06
N THR A 314 -18.39 10.87 9.74
CA THR A 314 -17.41 10.39 10.73
C THR A 314 -16.88 11.49 11.64
N ASN A 315 -16.81 12.74 11.16
CA ASN A 315 -16.22 13.85 11.89
C ASN A 315 -17.29 14.78 12.48
N ARG A 316 -17.33 14.89 13.81
CA ARG A 316 -18.12 15.92 14.48
C ARG A 316 -17.40 17.27 14.35
N HIS A 317 -17.87 18.11 13.45
CA HIS A 317 -17.39 19.48 13.35
C HIS A 317 -18.08 20.37 14.36
N SER A 318 -17.34 20.90 15.35
CA SER A 318 -17.86 21.93 16.25
C SER A 318 -18.14 23.22 15.45
N VAL A 319 -19.09 24.02 15.93
CA VAL A 319 -19.40 25.33 15.33
C VAL A 319 -18.14 26.21 15.27
N SER A 320 -17.33 26.21 16.33
CA SER A 320 -16.07 26.95 16.39
C SER A 320 -15.08 26.50 15.30
N ALA A 321 -14.93 25.18 15.08
CA ALA A 321 -14.07 24.68 14.02
C ALA A 321 -14.55 25.09 12.62
N ARG A 322 -15.86 25.16 12.40
CA ARG A 322 -16.43 25.65 11.12
C ARG A 322 -16.12 27.12 10.91
N ILE A 323 -16.31 27.95 11.92
CA ILE A 323 -15.99 29.39 11.84
C ILE A 323 -14.50 29.59 11.55
N ILE A 324 -13.60 28.92 12.29
CA ILE A 324 -12.16 29.01 12.08
C ILE A 324 -11.77 28.57 10.65
N ASN A 325 -12.30 27.45 10.18
CA ASN A 325 -12.02 26.98 8.83
C ASN A 325 -12.52 27.94 7.75
N THR A 326 -13.68 28.58 7.95
CA THR A 326 -14.22 29.61 7.04
C THR A 326 -13.30 30.84 7.01
N LEU A 327 -12.84 31.30 8.18
CA LEU A 327 -11.89 32.42 8.24
C LEU A 327 -10.56 32.10 7.55
N ILE A 328 -10.01 30.90 7.79
CA ILE A 328 -8.79 30.44 7.11
C ILE A 328 -9.02 30.38 5.59
N PHE A 329 -10.16 29.86 5.14
CA PHE A 329 -10.50 29.81 3.71
C PHE A 329 -10.54 31.20 3.10
N LEU A 330 -11.22 32.17 3.73
CA LEU A 330 -11.30 33.55 3.25
C LEU A 330 -9.92 34.22 3.20
N LEU A 331 -9.08 34.00 4.22
CA LEU A 331 -7.70 34.51 4.26
C LEU A 331 -6.82 33.92 3.15
N THR A 332 -7.01 32.64 2.83
CA THR A 332 -6.22 31.95 1.80
C THR A 332 -6.82 32.06 0.40
N LEU A 333 -8.01 32.63 0.26
CA LEU A 333 -8.73 32.74 -1.02
C LEU A 333 -7.92 33.44 -2.12
N PRO A 334 -7.28 34.61 -1.88
CA PRO A 334 -6.48 35.29 -2.91
C PRO A 334 -5.34 34.40 -3.43
N TYR A 335 -4.63 33.71 -2.52
CA TYR A 335 -3.58 32.76 -2.88
C TYR A 335 -4.15 31.57 -3.68
N THR A 336 -5.25 30.99 -3.21
CA THR A 336 -5.89 29.84 -3.86
C THR A 336 -6.36 30.17 -5.27
N VAL A 337 -6.97 31.35 -5.46
CA VAL A 337 -7.41 31.82 -6.78
C VAL A 337 -6.22 32.02 -7.71
N SER A 338 -5.17 32.69 -7.25
CA SER A 338 -3.96 32.94 -8.05
C SER A 338 -3.30 31.64 -8.49
N VAL A 339 -3.11 30.68 -7.57
CA VAL A 339 -2.53 29.37 -7.87
C VAL A 339 -3.43 28.58 -8.82
N SER A 340 -4.76 28.62 -8.65
CA SER A 340 -5.70 27.94 -9.53
C SER A 340 -5.64 28.47 -10.96
N ILE A 341 -5.55 29.77 -11.15
CA ILE A 341 -5.41 30.39 -12.48
C ILE A 341 -4.09 29.99 -13.12
N LEU A 342 -2.96 30.06 -12.37
CA LEU A 342 -1.63 29.69 -12.88
C LEU A 342 -1.52 28.20 -13.22
N SER A 343 -2.20 27.34 -12.46
CA SER A 343 -2.18 25.88 -12.70
C SER A 343 -3.20 25.40 -13.75
N LEU A 344 -4.17 26.26 -14.12
CA LEU A 344 -5.23 25.90 -15.06
C LEU A 344 -4.72 25.34 -16.40
N PRO A 345 -3.69 25.93 -17.06
CA PRO A 345 -3.17 25.38 -18.32
C PRO A 345 -2.64 23.95 -18.13
N MET A 346 -1.92 23.68 -17.03
CA MET A 346 -1.40 22.37 -16.74
C MET A 346 -2.52 21.35 -16.49
N VAL A 347 -3.56 21.73 -15.75
CA VAL A 347 -4.74 20.88 -15.49
C VAL A 347 -5.47 20.54 -16.80
N LEU A 348 -5.63 21.53 -17.69
CA LEU A 348 -6.26 21.32 -19.00
C LEU A 348 -5.43 20.39 -19.89
N ILE A 349 -4.10 20.55 -19.92
CA ILE A 349 -3.19 19.65 -20.65
C ILE A 349 -3.28 18.23 -20.07
N CYS A 350 -3.22 18.07 -18.75
CA CYS A 350 -3.37 16.77 -18.11
C CYS A 350 -4.72 16.12 -18.42
N LYS A 351 -5.80 16.88 -18.39
CA LYS A 351 -7.15 16.40 -18.73
C LYS A 351 -7.25 15.99 -20.22
N PHE A 352 -6.65 16.75 -21.11
CA PHE A 352 -6.59 16.44 -22.54
C PHE A 352 -5.76 15.15 -22.77
N ILE A 353 -4.58 15.03 -22.19
CA ILE A 353 -3.76 13.82 -22.28
C ILE A 353 -4.52 12.61 -21.71
N PHE A 354 -5.19 12.77 -20.57
CA PHE A 354 -5.98 11.69 -19.96
C PHE A 354 -7.13 11.23 -20.85
N THR A 355 -7.78 12.16 -21.58
CA THR A 355 -8.84 11.81 -22.56
C THR A 355 -8.29 11.09 -23.78
N LEU A 356 -7.07 11.41 -24.21
CA LEU A 356 -6.38 10.71 -25.31
C LEU A 356 -5.87 9.33 -24.93
N LEU A 357 -5.50 9.17 -23.65
CA LEU A 357 -4.96 7.91 -23.09
C LEU A 357 -6.04 7.02 -22.47
N LYS A 358 -7.33 7.33 -22.64
CA LYS A 358 -8.40 6.42 -22.26
C LYS A 358 -8.22 5.13 -23.04
N ASP A 359 -7.49 4.19 -22.45
CA ASP A 359 -7.50 2.79 -22.85
C ASP A 359 -8.96 2.32 -22.78
N PRO A 360 -9.52 1.76 -23.85
CA PRO A 360 -10.77 1.02 -23.72
C PRO A 360 -10.49 -0.16 -22.79
N ALA A 361 -11.24 -0.23 -21.70
CA ALA A 361 -11.16 -1.28 -20.68
C ALA A 361 -11.38 -2.67 -21.26
#